data_6500d73df41225d19b342269f2e062c4
#
_entry.id   6500d73df41225d19b342269f2e062c4
#
_cell.length_a   1.000
_cell.length_b   1.000
_cell.length_c   1.000
_cell.angle_alpha   90.00
_cell.angle_beta   90.00
_cell.angle_gamma   90.00
#
_symmetry.space_group_name_H-M   'P 1'
#
loop_
_entity.id
_entity.type
_entity.pdbx_description
1 polymer ?
#
loop_
_entity_poly.entity_id
_entity_poly.type
_entity_poly.pdbx_seq_one_letter_code
_entity_poly.pdbx_strand_id
1 'polypeptide(L)'
;VLFLFFIFFPNSVLVFFLSFRYTRDNDVLSLEQRNFYEENGFLVIKNLVSDADIQRFRDQFERICRGEVKLEQMMIMRDVSIAKSEYIPSERMISKIQYFEDDKELFRYCTLPEILKYVECFTGPNIMAMHTMLINKPPDSGKKTSRHPLHQDEHYISFRPSNKIVCAWTAMEHIDRNNGCLCVLPGTHKGSLKPHDYPNWEGGVNLMFYGIQDYDENSPRVHLVMEKGDTVFFHPLLIHGSGWNKTQGYRKAICCHFSSADCHYIDVKGTSQEIVEREFMELVHRLYGIPKDTSLKEVSRYRARLVKGQRISL
;
A
#
# COMPACT_ATOMS: atom_id res chain seq x y z
N VAL A 1 -4.98 -21.56 -10.32
CA VAL A 1 -4.88 -22.99 -10.66
C VAL A 1 -6.06 -23.67 -9.98
N LEU A 2 -6.99 -24.19 -10.80
CA LEU A 2 -8.12 -24.97 -10.32
C LEU A 2 -7.58 -26.35 -9.90
N PHE A 3 -7.49 -26.63 -8.61
CA PHE A 3 -7.25 -28.00 -8.14
C PHE A 3 -8.59 -28.72 -8.08
N LEU A 4 -8.84 -29.62 -9.03
CA LEU A 4 -9.97 -30.54 -9.05
C LEU A 4 -9.61 -31.75 -8.18
N PHE A 5 -10.22 -31.88 -7.01
CA PHE A 5 -10.21 -33.15 -6.27
C PHE A 5 -11.44 -33.95 -6.65
N PHE A 6 -11.23 -35.13 -7.28
CA PHE A 6 -12.29 -36.08 -7.58
C PHE A 6 -12.43 -37.03 -6.38
N ILE A 7 -13.55 -36.96 -5.68
CA ILE A 7 -13.95 -38.00 -4.70
C ILE A 7 -15.14 -38.71 -5.32
N PHE A 8 -14.95 -40.00 -5.66
CA PHE A 8 -16.04 -40.85 -6.18
C PHE A 8 -16.83 -41.46 -5.03
N PHE A 9 -18.12 -41.10 -4.92
CA PHE A 9 -19.10 -41.84 -4.11
C PHE A 9 -20.12 -42.52 -5.02
N PRO A 10 -20.71 -43.66 -4.58
CA PRO A 10 -21.58 -44.47 -5.43
C PRO A 10 -22.99 -43.91 -5.74
N ASN A 11 -23.25 -42.63 -5.49
CA ASN A 11 -24.41 -41.88 -6.00
C ASN A 11 -23.99 -40.42 -6.19
N SER A 12 -23.29 -40.13 -7.27
CA SER A 12 -22.43 -38.95 -7.47
C SER A 12 -23.19 -37.64 -7.55
N VAL A 13 -23.12 -36.83 -6.50
CA VAL A 13 -23.13 -35.38 -6.65
C VAL A 13 -21.69 -34.90 -6.78
N LEU A 14 -21.34 -34.35 -7.93
CA LEU A 14 -20.02 -33.77 -8.15
C LEU A 14 -19.95 -32.48 -7.32
N VAL A 15 -19.30 -32.49 -6.16
CA VAL A 15 -19.08 -31.31 -5.33
C VAL A 15 -17.78 -30.68 -5.79
N PHE A 16 -17.88 -29.56 -6.49
CA PHE A 16 -16.72 -28.74 -6.84
C PHE A 16 -16.30 -27.92 -5.61
N PHE A 17 -15.16 -28.24 -5.02
CA PHE A 17 -14.52 -27.37 -4.05
C PHE A 17 -13.74 -26.31 -4.78
N LEU A 18 -14.25 -25.08 -4.81
CA LEU A 18 -13.46 -23.93 -5.25
C LEU A 18 -12.39 -23.63 -4.18
N SER A 19 -11.14 -23.92 -4.47
CA SER A 19 -10.03 -23.54 -3.61
C SER A 19 -9.56 -22.14 -3.98
N PHE A 20 -9.79 -21.19 -3.08
CA PHE A 20 -9.30 -19.82 -3.20
C PHE A 20 -7.90 -19.72 -2.58
N ARG A 21 -6.98 -19.07 -3.29
CA ARG A 21 -5.58 -18.94 -2.86
C ARG A 21 -5.34 -17.65 -2.09
N TYR A 22 -5.98 -16.57 -2.52
CA TYR A 22 -5.70 -15.21 -2.06
C TYR A 22 -6.80 -14.63 -1.17
N THR A 23 -7.96 -15.29 -1.08
CA THR A 23 -9.07 -14.92 -0.21
C THR A 23 -9.40 -16.05 0.75
N ARG A 24 -9.81 -15.67 1.97
CA ARG A 24 -10.27 -16.61 3.00
C ARG A 24 -11.75 -16.87 2.82
N ASP A 25 -12.25 -17.96 3.41
CA ASP A 25 -13.68 -18.24 3.48
C ASP A 25 -14.34 -17.21 4.42
N ASN A 26 -15.38 -16.55 3.93
CA ASN A 26 -16.07 -15.49 4.67
C ASN A 26 -17.44 -15.19 4.05
N ASP A 27 -18.28 -14.49 4.80
CA ASP A 27 -19.61 -14.04 4.40
C ASP A 27 -19.63 -12.57 3.91
N VAL A 28 -18.48 -11.93 3.79
CA VAL A 28 -18.35 -10.50 3.45
C VAL A 28 -18.23 -10.29 1.95
N LEU A 29 -17.32 -11.06 1.31
CA LEU A 29 -17.13 -10.99 -0.14
C LEU A 29 -18.11 -11.93 -0.84
N SER A 30 -18.83 -11.42 -1.84
CA SER A 30 -19.59 -12.28 -2.73
C SER A 30 -18.66 -13.22 -3.49
N LEU A 31 -19.20 -14.32 -4.01
CA LEU A 31 -18.44 -15.25 -4.84
C LEU A 31 -17.84 -14.56 -6.08
N GLU A 32 -18.58 -13.60 -6.67
CA GLU A 32 -18.10 -12.80 -7.80
C GLU A 32 -16.90 -11.93 -7.40
N GLN A 33 -16.97 -11.24 -6.25
CA GLN A 33 -15.86 -10.43 -5.73
C GLN A 33 -14.63 -11.28 -5.41
N ARG A 34 -14.82 -12.47 -4.83
CA ARG A 34 -13.73 -13.41 -4.58
C ARG A 34 -13.07 -13.86 -5.89
N ASN A 35 -13.86 -14.34 -6.86
CA ASN A 35 -13.35 -14.73 -8.17
C ASN A 35 -12.61 -13.58 -8.85
N PHE A 36 -13.15 -12.39 -8.81
CA PHE A 36 -12.51 -11.20 -9.39
C PHE A 36 -11.15 -10.92 -8.75
N TYR A 37 -11.06 -10.96 -7.41
CA TYR A 37 -9.78 -10.73 -6.71
C TYR A 37 -8.77 -11.83 -7.00
N GLU A 38 -9.20 -13.11 -6.98
CA GLU A 38 -8.34 -14.26 -7.29
C GLU A 38 -7.77 -14.15 -8.71
N GLU A 39 -8.54 -13.63 -9.66
CA GLU A 39 -8.10 -13.47 -11.04
C GLU A 39 -7.23 -12.25 -11.24
N ASN A 40 -7.60 -11.12 -10.67
CA ASN A 40 -7.04 -9.82 -10.99
C ASN A 40 -6.04 -9.27 -9.94
N GLY A 41 -6.10 -9.71 -8.67
CA GLY A 41 -5.23 -9.28 -7.58
C GLY A 41 -5.61 -7.95 -6.94
N PHE A 42 -6.77 -7.39 -7.27
CA PHE A 42 -7.32 -6.20 -6.64
C PHE A 42 -8.85 -6.24 -6.60
N LEU A 43 -9.46 -5.47 -5.70
CA LEU A 43 -10.90 -5.30 -5.58
C LEU A 43 -11.22 -3.90 -5.09
N VAL A 44 -12.11 -3.19 -5.79
CA VAL A 44 -12.59 -1.87 -5.39
C VAL A 44 -13.92 -2.01 -4.68
N ILE A 45 -14.01 -1.48 -3.46
CA ILE A 45 -15.25 -1.34 -2.69
C ILE A 45 -15.65 0.13 -2.69
N LYS A 46 -16.82 0.40 -3.23
CA LYS A 46 -17.33 1.75 -3.38
C LYS A 46 -17.85 2.31 -2.06
N ASN A 47 -17.57 3.60 -1.79
CA ASN A 47 -18.09 4.36 -0.65
C ASN A 47 -17.92 3.63 0.70
N LEU A 48 -16.72 3.05 0.90
CA LEU A 48 -16.44 2.24 2.10
C LEU A 48 -16.16 3.11 3.32
N VAL A 49 -15.39 4.18 3.15
CA VAL A 49 -15.01 5.10 4.25
C VAL A 49 -15.90 6.34 4.20
N SER A 50 -16.47 6.69 5.34
CA SER A 50 -17.42 7.79 5.46
C SER A 50 -16.78 9.16 5.15
N ASP A 51 -17.61 10.09 4.66
CA ASP A 51 -17.21 11.49 4.46
C ASP A 51 -16.67 12.12 5.76
N ALA A 52 -17.27 11.78 6.89
CA ALA A 52 -16.86 12.29 8.19
C ALA A 52 -15.44 11.81 8.58
N ASP A 53 -15.13 10.52 8.36
CA ASP A 53 -13.79 10.00 8.63
C ASP A 53 -12.77 10.57 7.65
N ILE A 54 -13.09 10.68 6.35
CA ILE A 54 -12.21 11.34 5.38
C ILE A 54 -11.92 12.78 5.79
N GLN A 55 -12.94 13.53 6.23
CA GLN A 55 -12.73 14.93 6.67
C GLN A 55 -11.82 15.00 7.89
N ARG A 56 -11.98 14.11 8.88
CA ARG A 56 -11.09 14.03 10.06
C ARG A 56 -9.63 13.80 9.64
N PHE A 57 -9.37 12.89 8.69
CA PHE A 57 -8.01 12.64 8.20
C PHE A 57 -7.43 13.86 7.46
N ARG A 58 -8.26 14.60 6.71
CA ARG A 58 -7.85 15.83 6.04
C ARG A 58 -7.50 16.91 7.05
N ASP A 59 -8.36 17.13 8.04
CA ASP A 59 -8.14 18.14 9.10
C ASP A 59 -6.84 17.84 9.89
N GLN A 60 -6.61 16.57 10.22
CA GLN A 60 -5.37 16.17 10.91
C GLN A 60 -4.14 16.38 10.04
N PHE A 61 -4.21 16.03 8.74
CA PHE A 61 -3.13 16.32 7.80
C PHE A 61 -2.80 17.80 7.72
N GLU A 62 -3.81 18.68 7.66
CA GLU A 62 -3.62 20.12 7.64
C GLU A 62 -2.99 20.65 8.94
N ARG A 63 -3.39 20.12 10.10
CA ARG A 63 -2.76 20.44 11.39
C ARG A 63 -1.28 20.05 11.42
N ILE A 64 -0.94 18.87 10.85
CA ILE A 64 0.46 18.46 10.71
C ILE A 64 1.21 19.42 9.79
N CYS A 65 0.63 19.81 8.67
CA CYS A 65 1.23 20.77 7.74
C CYS A 65 1.47 22.15 8.38
N ARG A 66 0.60 22.59 9.27
CA ARG A 66 0.77 23.84 10.03
C ARG A 66 1.75 23.73 11.21
N GLY A 67 2.30 22.51 11.46
CA GLY A 67 3.21 22.28 12.58
C GLY A 67 2.54 22.29 13.97
N GLU A 68 1.21 22.16 14.02
CA GLU A 68 0.44 22.06 15.26
C GLU A 68 0.59 20.70 15.94
N VAL A 69 0.97 19.69 15.18
CA VAL A 69 1.20 18.33 15.64
C VAL A 69 2.67 17.97 15.41
N LYS A 70 3.39 17.72 16.50
CA LYS A 70 4.78 17.23 16.46
C LYS A 70 4.75 15.73 16.69
N LEU A 71 5.16 14.99 15.67
CA LEU A 71 5.29 13.53 15.75
C LEU A 71 6.74 13.18 15.49
N GLU A 72 7.45 12.81 16.56
CA GLU A 72 8.89 12.55 16.54
C GLU A 72 9.26 11.34 15.66
N GLN A 73 8.29 10.46 15.39
CA GLN A 73 8.52 9.20 14.68
C GLN A 73 7.89 9.13 13.28
N MET A 74 7.15 10.16 12.89
CA MET A 74 6.49 10.23 11.58
C MET A 74 7.49 10.61 10.51
N MET A 75 7.58 9.82 9.44
CA MET A 75 8.44 10.12 8.31
C MET A 75 7.71 11.04 7.33
N ILE A 76 8.19 12.26 7.19
CA ILE A 76 7.66 13.25 6.25
C ILE A 76 8.54 13.26 5.00
N MET A 77 7.93 13.05 3.85
CA MET A 77 8.61 13.08 2.55
C MET A 77 8.17 14.29 1.73
N ARG A 78 9.09 14.79 0.93
CA ARG A 78 8.88 15.90 -0.02
C ARG A 78 9.17 15.41 -1.42
N ASP A 79 8.40 15.90 -2.38
CA ASP A 79 8.71 15.62 -3.81
C ASP A 79 10.05 16.26 -4.18
N VAL A 80 10.84 15.57 -4.99
CA VAL A 80 12.19 16.03 -5.40
C VAL A 80 12.17 17.37 -6.13
N SER A 81 11.09 17.69 -6.82
CA SER A 81 10.90 19.00 -7.47
C SER A 81 10.63 20.13 -6.48
N ILE A 82 9.99 19.79 -5.35
CA ILE A 82 9.64 20.71 -4.27
C ILE A 82 10.82 20.93 -3.34
N ALA A 83 11.56 19.86 -3.03
CA ALA A 83 12.71 19.92 -2.12
C ALA A 83 13.83 20.90 -2.57
N LYS A 84 13.83 21.28 -3.85
CA LYS A 84 14.80 22.21 -4.46
C LYS A 84 14.28 23.66 -4.53
N SER A 85 13.07 23.95 -4.07
CA SER A 85 12.44 25.27 -4.14
C SER A 85 12.69 26.07 -2.86
N GLU A 86 12.99 27.37 -2.97
CA GLU A 86 13.38 28.22 -1.84
C GLU A 86 12.23 28.61 -0.90
N TYR A 87 10.98 28.62 -1.36
CA TYR A 87 9.81 28.92 -0.52
C TYR A 87 8.52 28.27 -1.01
N ILE A 88 7.90 27.46 -0.14
CA ILE A 88 6.61 26.84 -0.41
C ILE A 88 5.76 26.84 0.88
N PRO A 89 4.46 27.19 0.82
CA PRO A 89 3.54 27.07 1.94
C PRO A 89 3.52 25.64 2.52
N SER A 90 3.35 25.53 3.82
CA SER A 90 3.52 24.29 4.61
C SER A 90 2.78 23.06 4.07
N GLU A 91 1.54 23.20 3.63
CA GLU A 91 0.75 22.12 3.05
C GLU A 91 1.34 21.59 1.72
N ARG A 92 1.99 22.47 0.93
CA ARG A 92 2.61 22.15 -0.34
C ARG A 92 3.96 21.47 -0.21
N MET A 93 4.56 21.47 0.98
CA MET A 93 5.87 20.87 1.23
C MET A 93 5.81 19.36 1.44
N ILE A 94 4.68 18.83 1.92
CA ILE A 94 4.52 17.43 2.29
C ILE A 94 3.87 16.68 1.15
N SER A 95 4.60 15.78 0.51
CA SER A 95 4.07 14.89 -0.54
C SER A 95 3.60 13.54 0.01
N LYS A 96 4.15 13.10 1.14
CA LYS A 96 3.79 11.85 1.79
C LYS A 96 4.14 11.88 3.27
N ILE A 97 3.24 11.34 4.10
CA ILE A 97 3.50 10.99 5.48
C ILE A 97 3.50 9.48 5.58
N GLN A 98 4.49 8.91 6.25
CA GLN A 98 4.57 7.47 6.55
C GLN A 98 4.72 7.28 8.05
N TYR A 99 4.32 6.10 8.53
CA TYR A 99 4.47 5.69 9.92
C TYR A 99 3.72 6.62 10.90
N PHE A 100 2.42 6.79 10.64
CA PHE A 100 1.55 7.57 11.52
C PHE A 100 0.85 6.75 12.62
N GLU A 101 1.44 5.61 13.00
CA GLU A 101 0.86 4.68 13.99
C GLU A 101 0.68 5.29 15.39
N ASP A 102 1.40 6.35 15.72
CA ASP A 102 1.29 7.06 16.99
C ASP A 102 0.35 8.28 16.92
N ASP A 103 -0.11 8.66 15.73
CA ASP A 103 -1.15 9.69 15.56
C ASP A 103 -2.54 9.05 15.65
N LYS A 104 -3.24 9.34 16.74
CA LYS A 104 -4.54 8.72 17.03
C LYS A 104 -5.62 9.01 15.96
N GLU A 105 -5.57 10.19 15.33
CA GLU A 105 -6.56 10.57 14.31
C GLU A 105 -6.29 9.88 12.98
N LEU A 106 -5.03 9.88 12.50
CA LEU A 106 -4.69 9.18 11.26
C LEU A 106 -4.73 7.65 11.44
N PHE A 107 -4.23 7.13 12.58
CA PHE A 107 -4.22 5.69 12.83
C PHE A 107 -5.62 5.10 12.99
N ARG A 108 -6.63 5.92 13.27
CA ARG A 108 -8.04 5.53 13.23
C ARG A 108 -8.40 4.82 11.92
N TYR A 109 -7.81 5.23 10.77
CA TYR A 109 -7.99 4.55 9.49
C TYR A 109 -7.70 3.05 9.57
N CYS A 110 -6.64 2.66 10.28
CA CYS A 110 -6.22 1.26 10.42
C CYS A 110 -7.13 0.45 11.34
N THR A 111 -8.00 1.10 12.10
CA THR A 111 -8.91 0.46 13.06
C THR A 111 -10.39 0.62 12.69
N LEU A 112 -10.70 1.23 11.53
CA LEU A 112 -12.07 1.34 11.05
C LEU A 112 -12.70 -0.06 10.86
N PRO A 113 -13.84 -0.35 11.49
CA PRO A 113 -14.48 -1.66 11.38
C PRO A 113 -14.80 -2.06 9.94
N GLU A 114 -15.21 -1.09 9.12
CA GLU A 114 -15.49 -1.28 7.70
C GLU A 114 -14.25 -1.66 6.89
N ILE A 115 -13.07 -1.12 7.20
CA ILE A 115 -11.80 -1.53 6.58
C ILE A 115 -11.40 -2.92 7.07
N LEU A 116 -11.39 -3.15 8.39
CA LEU A 116 -10.95 -4.42 8.98
C LEU A 116 -11.83 -5.60 8.56
N LYS A 117 -13.14 -5.36 8.34
CA LYS A 117 -14.06 -6.36 7.84
C LYS A 117 -13.61 -6.95 6.49
N TYR A 118 -13.13 -6.11 5.57
CA TYR A 118 -12.61 -6.57 4.28
C TYR A 118 -11.18 -7.09 4.40
N VAL A 119 -10.31 -6.46 5.19
CA VAL A 119 -8.93 -6.93 5.40
C VAL A 119 -8.92 -8.38 5.90
N GLU A 120 -9.80 -8.75 6.81
CA GLU A 120 -9.94 -10.12 7.33
C GLU A 120 -10.18 -11.16 6.23
N CYS A 121 -10.86 -10.78 5.15
CA CYS A 121 -11.09 -11.68 4.01
C CYS A 121 -9.80 -12.10 3.30
N PHE A 122 -8.71 -11.38 3.49
CA PHE A 122 -7.40 -11.65 2.88
C PHE A 122 -6.40 -12.18 3.91
N THR A 123 -6.31 -11.55 5.06
CA THR A 123 -5.31 -11.86 6.09
C THR A 123 -5.74 -12.95 7.08
N GLY A 124 -7.05 -13.15 7.26
CA GLY A 124 -7.61 -13.90 8.39
C GLY A 124 -7.82 -13.02 9.63
N PRO A 125 -8.24 -13.61 10.77
CA PRO A 125 -8.81 -12.86 11.90
C PRO A 125 -7.80 -12.11 12.78
N ASN A 126 -6.51 -12.43 12.69
CA ASN A 126 -5.45 -11.81 13.48
C ASN A 126 -4.69 -10.81 12.61
N ILE A 127 -5.00 -9.52 12.74
CA ILE A 127 -4.61 -8.49 11.78
C ILE A 127 -3.59 -7.54 12.38
N MET A 128 -2.46 -7.37 11.67
CA MET A 128 -1.43 -6.38 11.94
C MET A 128 -1.49 -5.24 10.94
N ALA A 129 -1.47 -3.99 11.40
CA ALA A 129 -1.15 -2.83 10.57
C ALA A 129 0.38 -2.68 10.53
N MET A 130 0.96 -2.74 9.33
CA MET A 130 2.41 -2.86 9.15
C MET A 130 3.06 -1.59 8.62
N HIS A 131 2.42 -0.93 7.65
CA HIS A 131 2.97 0.26 7.02
C HIS A 131 1.84 1.21 6.65
N THR A 132 1.85 2.39 7.25
CA THR A 132 0.83 3.40 7.09
C THR A 132 1.33 4.55 6.22
N MET A 133 0.48 5.08 5.33
CA MET A 133 0.81 6.22 4.48
C MET A 133 -0.39 7.13 4.26
N LEU A 134 -0.13 8.44 4.28
CA LEU A 134 -1.00 9.45 3.69
C LEU A 134 -0.24 10.12 2.55
N ILE A 135 -0.78 10.04 1.36
CA ILE A 135 -0.16 10.54 0.13
C ILE A 135 -0.85 11.85 -0.28
N ASN A 136 -0.06 12.89 -0.48
CA ASN A 136 -0.50 14.20 -0.96
C ASN A 136 0.24 14.52 -2.27
N LYS A 137 -0.22 13.91 -3.36
CA LYS A 137 0.43 14.00 -4.68
C LYS A 137 0.36 15.43 -5.21
N PRO A 138 1.51 16.14 -5.37
CA PRO A 138 1.52 17.53 -5.82
C PRO A 138 1.15 17.64 -7.31
N PRO A 139 0.69 18.83 -7.74
CA PRO A 139 0.66 19.23 -9.13
C PRO A 139 2.01 19.01 -9.80
N ASP A 140 2.00 18.61 -11.06
CA ASP A 140 3.24 18.43 -11.81
C ASP A 140 3.91 19.77 -12.12
N SER A 141 5.20 19.84 -11.84
CA SER A 141 6.06 20.99 -12.13
C SER A 141 6.61 21.02 -13.59
N GLY A 142 6.08 20.18 -14.48
CA GLY A 142 6.59 19.94 -15.83
C GLY A 142 7.65 18.84 -15.91
N LYS A 143 8.09 18.29 -14.77
CA LYS A 143 9.12 17.24 -14.69
C LYS A 143 8.58 15.84 -14.43
N LYS A 144 7.26 15.70 -14.26
CA LYS A 144 6.56 14.44 -13.99
C LYS A 144 7.06 13.69 -12.74
N THR A 145 7.63 14.40 -11.77
CA THR A 145 8.23 13.81 -10.57
C THR A 145 7.20 13.20 -9.62
N SER A 146 5.96 13.67 -9.65
CA SER A 146 4.89 13.13 -8.82
C SER A 146 4.35 11.76 -9.27
N ARG A 147 4.81 11.23 -10.43
CA ARG A 147 4.48 9.85 -10.84
C ARG A 147 5.13 8.83 -9.92
N HIS A 148 4.49 7.69 -9.75
CA HIS A 148 5.08 6.52 -9.09
C HIS A 148 5.34 5.45 -10.15
N PRO A 149 6.56 4.90 -10.27
CA PRO A 149 6.85 3.89 -11.27
C PRO A 149 6.00 2.62 -11.02
N LEU A 150 5.86 1.78 -12.05
CA LEU A 150 5.27 0.46 -11.88
C LEU A 150 6.16 -0.37 -10.96
N HIS A 151 5.57 -0.90 -9.88
CA HIS A 151 6.29 -1.64 -8.83
C HIS A 151 5.38 -2.71 -8.23
N GLN A 152 5.96 -3.54 -7.41
CA GLN A 152 5.27 -4.47 -6.52
C GLN A 152 5.56 -4.06 -5.09
N ASP A 153 4.53 -3.90 -4.26
CA ASP A 153 4.72 -3.50 -2.85
C ASP A 153 5.57 -4.50 -2.08
N GLU A 154 5.56 -5.77 -2.47
CA GLU A 154 6.38 -6.81 -1.87
C GLU A 154 7.88 -6.49 -1.89
N HIS A 155 8.33 -5.65 -2.83
CA HIS A 155 9.72 -5.18 -2.87
C HIS A 155 10.11 -4.42 -1.59
N TYR A 156 9.16 -3.75 -0.95
CA TYR A 156 9.35 -2.96 0.27
C TYR A 156 9.03 -3.75 1.55
N ILE A 157 8.55 -4.99 1.43
CA ILE A 157 8.00 -5.79 2.53
C ILE A 157 8.92 -6.97 2.84
N SER A 158 9.47 -7.03 4.07
CA SER A 158 10.36 -8.08 4.54
C SER A 158 9.67 -9.16 5.38
N PHE A 159 8.39 -9.43 5.15
CA PHE A 159 7.64 -10.49 5.83
C PHE A 159 6.78 -11.30 4.85
N ARG A 160 6.49 -12.55 5.18
CA ARG A 160 5.83 -13.55 4.33
C ARG A 160 4.83 -14.39 5.16
N PRO A 161 3.89 -15.10 4.54
CA PRO A 161 3.69 -15.24 3.09
C PRO A 161 2.87 -14.10 2.48
N SER A 162 3.11 -13.82 1.20
CA SER A 162 2.50 -12.73 0.44
C SER A 162 0.97 -12.81 0.34
N ASN A 163 0.42 -14.04 0.29
CA ASN A 163 -1.03 -14.27 0.21
C ASN A 163 -1.78 -14.05 1.53
N LYS A 164 -1.09 -13.56 2.57
CA LYS A 164 -1.67 -13.10 3.85
C LYS A 164 -1.39 -11.61 4.07
N ILE A 165 -1.10 -10.87 3.01
CA ILE A 165 -0.82 -9.44 3.03
C ILE A 165 -1.75 -8.75 2.05
N VAL A 166 -2.29 -7.59 2.44
CA VAL A 166 -3.14 -6.77 1.57
C VAL A 166 -2.90 -5.29 1.84
N CYS A 167 -2.84 -4.49 0.79
CA CYS A 167 -2.92 -3.04 0.90
C CYS A 167 -4.38 -2.60 0.82
N ALA A 168 -4.84 -1.79 1.77
CA ALA A 168 -6.07 -1.02 1.66
C ALA A 168 -5.69 0.44 1.34
N TRP A 169 -6.15 0.94 0.20
CA TRP A 169 -5.86 2.28 -0.29
C TRP A 169 -7.18 3.03 -0.57
N THR A 170 -7.43 4.11 0.17
CA THR A 170 -8.70 4.86 0.12
C THR A 170 -8.48 6.23 -0.51
N ALA A 171 -9.33 6.54 -1.50
CA ALA A 171 -9.40 7.85 -2.13
C ALA A 171 -10.01 8.88 -1.16
N MET A 172 -9.31 10.01 -0.93
CA MET A 172 -9.80 11.08 -0.06
C MET A 172 -10.52 12.20 -0.84
N GLU A 173 -10.67 12.03 -2.14
CA GLU A 173 -11.34 12.91 -3.11
C GLU A 173 -11.60 12.14 -4.40
N HIS A 174 -12.25 12.76 -5.38
CA HIS A 174 -12.34 12.18 -6.74
C HIS A 174 -10.95 12.01 -7.34
N ILE A 175 -10.65 10.81 -7.83
CA ILE A 175 -9.34 10.45 -8.38
C ILE A 175 -9.52 9.85 -9.76
N ASP A 176 -8.83 10.43 -10.75
CA ASP A 176 -8.87 10.00 -12.14
C ASP A 176 -7.48 10.05 -12.80
N ARG A 177 -7.43 9.87 -14.12
CA ARG A 177 -6.17 9.93 -14.89
C ARG A 177 -5.54 11.32 -14.93
N ASN A 178 -6.29 12.39 -14.65
CA ASN A 178 -5.77 13.75 -14.69
C ASN A 178 -5.03 14.09 -13.40
N ASN A 179 -5.49 13.60 -12.24
CA ASN A 179 -4.82 13.84 -10.97
C ASN A 179 -3.94 12.66 -10.48
N GLY A 180 -3.69 11.69 -11.38
CA GLY A 180 -2.73 10.60 -11.14
C GLY A 180 -3.30 9.45 -10.33
N CYS A 181 -4.40 8.84 -10.79
CA CYS A 181 -4.96 7.61 -10.21
C CYS A 181 -3.98 6.44 -10.26
N LEU A 182 -4.28 5.43 -9.47
CA LEU A 182 -3.59 4.14 -9.57
C LEU A 182 -3.83 3.51 -10.94
N CYS A 183 -2.78 2.87 -11.45
CA CYS A 183 -2.81 2.03 -12.63
C CYS A 183 -2.31 0.65 -12.20
N VAL A 184 -3.08 -0.39 -12.48
CA VAL A 184 -2.77 -1.77 -12.12
C VAL A 184 -2.64 -2.64 -13.37
N LEU A 185 -1.83 -3.70 -13.28
CA LEU A 185 -1.71 -4.75 -14.29
C LEU A 185 -2.41 -6.01 -13.76
N PRO A 186 -3.66 -6.27 -14.15
CA PRO A 186 -4.45 -7.37 -13.59
C PRO A 186 -3.78 -8.73 -13.77
N GLY A 187 -3.90 -9.60 -12.77
CA GLY A 187 -3.39 -10.96 -12.79
C GLY A 187 -1.90 -11.11 -12.49
N THR A 188 -1.12 -10.03 -12.44
CA THR A 188 0.34 -10.07 -12.19
C THR A 188 0.72 -10.53 -10.79
N HIS A 189 -0.20 -10.47 -9.82
CA HIS A 189 -0.01 -11.01 -8.46
C HIS A 189 0.20 -12.52 -8.42
N LYS A 190 -0.17 -13.24 -9.50
CA LYS A 190 0.05 -14.69 -9.64
C LYS A 190 1.50 -15.05 -9.95
N GLY A 191 2.30 -14.04 -10.33
CA GLY A 191 3.72 -14.19 -10.60
C GLY A 191 4.60 -14.10 -9.35
N SER A 192 5.88 -13.86 -9.56
CA SER A 192 6.88 -13.67 -8.51
C SER A 192 7.28 -12.19 -8.40
N LEU A 193 8.00 -11.87 -7.32
CA LEU A 193 8.67 -10.58 -7.16
C LEU A 193 9.71 -10.42 -8.28
N LYS A 194 9.60 -9.32 -9.02
CA LYS A 194 10.50 -8.95 -10.11
C LYS A 194 11.67 -8.09 -9.59
N PRO A 195 12.77 -7.98 -10.32
CA PRO A 195 13.82 -7.02 -10.02
C PRO A 195 13.30 -5.58 -10.11
N HIS A 196 13.67 -4.75 -9.13
CA HIS A 196 13.35 -3.34 -9.06
C HIS A 196 14.63 -2.51 -8.98
N ASP A 197 14.59 -1.32 -9.59
CA ASP A 197 15.67 -0.34 -9.50
C ASP A 197 15.09 1.06 -9.75
N TYR A 198 15.89 2.10 -9.55
CA TYR A 198 15.49 3.45 -9.89
C TYR A 198 15.30 3.61 -11.41
N PRO A 199 14.14 4.13 -11.85
CA PRO A 199 13.95 4.44 -13.26
C PRO A 199 14.83 5.61 -13.68
N ASN A 200 15.37 5.56 -14.91
CA ASN A 200 16.13 6.66 -15.48
C ASN A 200 15.18 7.74 -16.03
N TRP A 201 14.70 8.63 -15.17
CA TRP A 201 13.78 9.69 -15.54
C TRP A 201 14.47 11.06 -15.56
N GLU A 202 14.30 11.81 -16.64
CA GLU A 202 14.89 13.14 -16.83
C GLU A 202 14.56 14.13 -15.71
N GLY A 203 13.36 14.09 -15.15
CA GLY A 203 12.92 14.94 -14.03
C GLY A 203 13.51 14.56 -12.67
N GLY A 204 14.22 13.43 -12.58
CA GLY A 204 14.64 12.81 -11.34
C GLY A 204 13.57 11.88 -10.75
N VAL A 205 13.95 11.16 -9.72
CA VAL A 205 13.10 10.16 -9.03
C VAL A 205 13.08 10.47 -7.54
N ASN A 206 11.93 10.34 -6.92
CA ASN A 206 11.81 10.46 -5.46
C ASN A 206 12.53 9.31 -4.76
N LEU A 207 13.08 9.58 -3.58
CA LEU A 207 13.77 8.56 -2.78
C LEU A 207 12.88 7.33 -2.57
N MET A 208 13.45 6.15 -2.76
CA MET A 208 12.79 4.85 -2.64
C MET A 208 11.60 4.63 -3.62
N PHE A 209 11.58 5.34 -4.75
CA PHE A 209 10.61 5.09 -5.83
C PHE A 209 11.21 4.13 -6.86
N TYR A 210 11.41 2.88 -6.44
CA TYR A 210 11.91 1.83 -7.33
C TYR A 210 10.83 1.39 -8.30
N GLY A 211 11.24 1.07 -9.52
CA GLY A 211 10.36 0.54 -10.56
C GLY A 211 10.83 -0.82 -11.06
N ILE A 212 9.90 -1.63 -11.53
CA ILE A 212 10.20 -2.89 -12.21
C ILE A 212 11.01 -2.60 -13.46
N GLN A 213 12.10 -3.34 -13.65
CA GLN A 213 13.01 -3.15 -14.78
C GLN A 213 12.56 -3.94 -16.02
N ASP A 214 11.88 -5.05 -15.81
CA ASP A 214 11.44 -5.95 -16.88
C ASP A 214 9.94 -6.22 -16.80
N TYR A 215 9.17 -5.53 -17.62
CA TYR A 215 7.75 -5.77 -17.83
C TYR A 215 7.35 -5.49 -19.27
N ASP A 216 6.35 -6.19 -19.76
CA ASP A 216 5.79 -5.93 -21.09
C ASP A 216 4.99 -4.60 -21.07
N GLU A 217 5.48 -3.60 -21.81
CA GLU A 217 4.83 -2.29 -21.92
C GLU A 217 3.44 -2.35 -22.55
N ASN A 218 3.14 -3.41 -23.31
CA ASN A 218 1.84 -3.66 -23.92
C ASN A 218 0.86 -4.37 -22.99
N SER A 219 1.29 -4.78 -21.78
CA SER A 219 0.41 -5.42 -20.82
C SER A 219 -0.84 -4.57 -20.56
N PRO A 220 -2.04 -5.17 -20.55
CA PRO A 220 -3.28 -4.48 -20.27
C PRO A 220 -3.21 -3.74 -18.94
N ARG A 221 -3.59 -2.46 -18.97
CA ARG A 221 -3.56 -1.58 -17.79
C ARG A 221 -4.97 -1.13 -17.46
N VAL A 222 -5.32 -1.23 -16.19
CA VAL A 222 -6.58 -0.71 -15.65
C VAL A 222 -6.27 0.53 -14.81
N HIS A 223 -6.88 1.65 -15.16
CA HIS A 223 -6.82 2.89 -14.40
C HIS A 223 -7.97 2.92 -13.40
N LEU A 224 -7.67 2.99 -12.12
CA LEU A 224 -8.65 2.98 -11.05
C LEU A 224 -9.21 4.39 -10.82
N VAL A 225 -10.31 4.70 -11.51
CA VAL A 225 -11.08 5.92 -11.23
C VAL A 225 -11.93 5.67 -10.00
N MET A 226 -11.76 6.52 -9.00
CA MET A 226 -12.35 6.33 -7.67
C MET A 226 -12.97 7.62 -7.17
N GLU A 227 -14.11 7.50 -6.50
CA GLU A 227 -14.72 8.60 -5.76
C GLU A 227 -14.19 8.67 -4.33
N LYS A 228 -14.41 9.79 -3.67
CA LYS A 228 -14.08 9.96 -2.24
C LYS A 228 -14.74 8.86 -1.41
N GLY A 229 -13.94 8.20 -0.55
CA GLY A 229 -14.39 7.08 0.28
C GLY A 229 -14.30 5.71 -0.38
N ASP A 230 -14.10 5.63 -1.71
CA ASP A 230 -13.81 4.36 -2.38
C ASP A 230 -12.48 3.78 -1.88
N THR A 231 -12.44 2.48 -1.65
CA THR A 231 -11.24 1.78 -1.20
C THR A 231 -10.90 0.65 -2.15
N VAL A 232 -9.65 0.58 -2.59
CA VAL A 232 -9.12 -0.58 -3.31
C VAL A 232 -8.28 -1.43 -2.36
N PHE A 233 -8.56 -2.73 -2.35
CA PHE A 233 -7.75 -3.76 -1.71
C PHE A 233 -6.92 -4.45 -2.79
N PHE A 234 -5.60 -4.57 -2.60
CA PHE A 234 -4.75 -5.23 -3.59
C PHE A 234 -3.60 -6.02 -2.98
N HIS A 235 -3.21 -7.05 -3.71
CA HIS A 235 -2.15 -8.00 -3.33
C HIS A 235 -0.76 -7.36 -3.46
N PRO A 236 0.21 -7.61 -2.57
CA PRO A 236 1.53 -6.98 -2.62
C PRO A 236 2.36 -7.31 -3.86
N LEU A 237 2.09 -8.43 -4.53
CA LEU A 237 2.72 -8.78 -5.82
C LEU A 237 2.01 -8.17 -7.04
N LEU A 238 0.86 -7.50 -6.89
CA LEU A 238 0.21 -6.83 -8.00
C LEU A 238 1.10 -5.71 -8.51
N ILE A 239 1.42 -5.74 -9.80
CA ILE A 239 2.15 -4.66 -10.45
C ILE A 239 1.22 -3.47 -10.58
N HIS A 240 1.63 -2.35 -9.99
CA HIS A 240 0.85 -1.11 -10.02
C HIS A 240 1.76 0.12 -9.97
N GLY A 241 1.18 1.26 -10.26
CA GLY A 241 1.86 2.55 -10.21
C GLY A 241 0.87 3.68 -10.30
N SER A 242 1.33 4.92 -10.52
CA SER A 242 0.43 6.05 -10.75
C SER A 242 1.07 7.11 -11.64
N GLY A 243 0.25 7.73 -12.50
CA GLY A 243 0.67 8.85 -13.31
C GLY A 243 1.00 10.11 -12.48
N TRP A 244 1.56 11.13 -13.14
CA TRP A 244 1.72 12.44 -12.52
C TRP A 244 0.38 13.15 -12.42
N ASN A 245 0.29 14.10 -11.50
CA ASN A 245 -0.90 14.93 -11.30
C ASN A 245 -0.85 16.13 -12.25
N LYS A 246 -1.72 16.15 -13.26
CA LYS A 246 -1.80 17.20 -14.30
C LYS A 246 -2.68 18.38 -13.87
N THR A 247 -3.35 18.28 -12.71
CA THR A 247 -4.24 19.33 -12.20
C THR A 247 -3.47 20.37 -11.38
N GLN A 248 -4.14 21.44 -10.99
CA GLN A 248 -3.56 22.47 -10.13
C GLN A 248 -3.69 22.15 -8.63
N GLY A 249 -4.55 21.19 -8.28
CA GLY A 249 -4.78 20.75 -6.90
C GLY A 249 -3.90 19.58 -6.47
N TYR A 250 -3.75 19.39 -5.18
CA TYR A 250 -3.13 18.19 -4.60
C TYR A 250 -4.14 17.05 -4.55
N ARG A 251 -3.68 15.82 -4.82
CA ARG A 251 -4.49 14.61 -4.75
C ARG A 251 -4.10 13.78 -3.52
N LYS A 252 -5.06 13.59 -2.63
CA LYS A 252 -4.85 12.90 -1.35
C LYS A 252 -5.41 11.48 -1.36
N ALA A 253 -4.71 10.58 -0.70
CA ALA A 253 -5.15 9.23 -0.40
C ALA A 253 -4.52 8.76 0.91
N ILE A 254 -5.22 7.88 1.63
CA ILE A 254 -4.71 7.24 2.84
C ILE A 254 -4.68 5.74 2.63
N CYS A 255 -3.63 5.07 3.11
CA CYS A 255 -3.51 3.62 2.96
C CYS A 255 -2.73 2.98 4.09
N CYS A 256 -2.95 1.67 4.23
CA CYS A 256 -2.18 0.82 5.12
C CYS A 256 -1.96 -0.55 4.48
N HIS A 257 -0.74 -1.08 4.64
CA HIS A 257 -0.46 -2.48 4.40
C HIS A 257 -0.78 -3.26 5.65
N PHE A 258 -1.71 -4.20 5.52
CA PHE A 258 -2.10 -5.13 6.57
C PHE A 258 -1.53 -6.51 6.29
N SER A 259 -1.22 -7.24 7.34
CA SER A 259 -0.82 -8.63 7.26
C SER A 259 -1.54 -9.48 8.31
N SER A 260 -1.57 -10.80 8.09
CA SER A 260 -1.85 -11.73 9.18
C SER A 260 -0.75 -11.65 10.22
N ALA A 261 -1.12 -11.77 11.50
CA ALA A 261 -0.16 -11.92 12.59
C ALA A 261 0.65 -13.23 12.51
N ASP A 262 0.22 -14.21 11.69
CA ASP A 262 0.96 -15.45 11.40
C ASP A 262 2.14 -15.23 10.46
N CYS A 263 2.22 -14.09 9.77
CA CYS A 263 3.37 -13.79 8.90
C CYS A 263 4.66 -13.74 9.73
N HIS A 264 5.77 -14.03 9.08
CA HIS A 264 7.10 -14.00 9.69
C HIS A 264 8.04 -13.15 8.87
N TYR A 265 9.00 -12.51 9.55
CA TYR A 265 10.06 -11.76 8.87
C TYR A 265 11.01 -12.69 8.15
N ILE A 266 11.46 -12.26 6.96
CA ILE A 266 12.50 -12.91 6.17
C ILE A 266 13.79 -12.07 6.20
N ASP A 267 14.92 -12.73 5.98
CA ASP A 267 16.17 -12.04 5.66
C ASP A 267 16.14 -11.66 4.17
N VAL A 268 16.39 -10.39 3.88
CA VAL A 268 16.41 -9.87 2.50
C VAL A 268 17.82 -9.72 1.94
N LYS A 269 18.84 -10.05 2.73
CA LYS A 269 20.24 -9.99 2.33
C LYS A 269 20.52 -10.90 1.13
N GLY A 270 21.22 -10.39 0.13
CA GLY A 270 21.49 -11.11 -1.12
C GLY A 270 20.30 -11.21 -2.07
N THR A 271 19.17 -10.53 -1.77
CA THR A 271 17.99 -10.44 -2.66
C THR A 271 17.89 -9.05 -3.28
N SER A 272 16.96 -8.89 -4.24
CA SER A 272 16.66 -7.57 -4.82
C SER A 272 16.07 -6.58 -3.81
N GLN A 273 15.64 -7.03 -2.63
CA GLN A 273 15.08 -6.20 -1.56
C GLN A 273 16.18 -5.60 -0.64
N GLU A 274 17.44 -6.07 -0.73
CA GLU A 274 18.53 -5.58 0.11
C GLU A 274 18.80 -4.07 -0.04
N ILE A 275 18.59 -3.53 -1.25
CA ILE A 275 18.71 -2.08 -1.51
C ILE A 275 17.72 -1.27 -0.68
N VAL A 276 16.49 -1.78 -0.52
CA VAL A 276 15.45 -1.12 0.28
C VAL A 276 15.85 -1.09 1.75
N GLU A 277 16.31 -2.23 2.29
CA GLU A 277 16.76 -2.30 3.67
C GLU A 277 17.90 -1.31 3.93
N ARG A 278 18.92 -1.31 3.07
CA ARG A 278 20.07 -0.41 3.20
C ARG A 278 19.65 1.06 3.19
N GLU A 279 18.92 1.52 2.17
CA GLU A 279 18.52 2.92 2.05
C GLU A 279 17.55 3.35 3.15
N PHE A 280 16.62 2.47 3.53
CA PHE A 280 15.70 2.75 4.63
C PHE A 280 16.43 2.88 5.95
N MET A 281 17.35 1.97 6.27
CA MET A 281 18.12 2.02 7.53
C MET A 281 19.06 3.23 7.56
N GLU A 282 19.72 3.59 6.45
CA GLU A 282 20.51 4.84 6.37
C GLU A 282 19.64 6.08 6.65
N LEU A 283 18.42 6.12 6.12
CA LEU A 283 17.48 7.20 6.36
C LEU A 283 17.04 7.27 7.83
N VAL A 284 16.69 6.13 8.42
CA VAL A 284 16.23 6.00 9.81
C VAL A 284 17.34 6.38 10.79
N HIS A 285 18.57 5.93 10.56
CA HIS A 285 19.73 6.33 11.37
C HIS A 285 19.96 7.85 11.33
N ARG A 286 19.88 8.44 10.14
CA ARG A 286 20.08 9.88 9.97
C ARG A 286 18.99 10.72 10.61
N LEU A 287 17.71 10.30 10.49
CA LEU A 287 16.57 11.10 10.97
C LEU A 287 16.32 10.94 12.47
N TYR A 288 16.53 9.75 13.02
CA TYR A 288 16.13 9.40 14.38
C TYR A 288 17.29 9.05 15.31
N GLY A 289 18.54 9.03 14.81
CA GLY A 289 19.71 8.70 15.63
C GLY A 289 19.71 7.26 16.15
N ILE A 290 18.98 6.35 15.52
CA ILE A 290 18.90 4.94 15.92
C ILE A 290 20.30 4.28 15.77
N PRO A 291 20.72 3.36 16.66
CA PRO A 291 22.00 2.66 16.54
C PRO A 291 22.18 1.96 15.18
N LYS A 292 23.42 1.99 14.65
CA LYS A 292 23.71 1.45 13.30
C LYS A 292 23.58 -0.06 13.20
N ASP A 293 23.59 -0.77 14.33
CA ASP A 293 23.40 -2.23 14.43
C ASP A 293 21.91 -2.63 14.50
N THR A 294 21.00 -1.66 14.57
CA THR A 294 19.56 -1.92 14.51
C THR A 294 19.17 -2.47 13.13
N SER A 295 18.43 -3.57 13.09
CA SER A 295 17.94 -4.19 11.85
C SER A 295 16.61 -3.64 11.38
N LEU A 296 16.31 -3.77 10.07
CA LEU A 296 14.99 -3.47 9.51
C LEU A 296 13.87 -4.24 10.24
N LYS A 297 14.14 -5.49 10.63
CA LYS A 297 13.19 -6.32 11.39
C LYS A 297 12.81 -5.68 12.73
N GLU A 298 13.77 -5.15 13.47
CA GLU A 298 13.52 -4.48 14.75
C GLU A 298 12.69 -3.22 14.57
N VAL A 299 13.03 -2.38 13.59
CA VAL A 299 12.26 -1.18 13.26
C VAL A 299 10.85 -1.55 12.83
N SER A 300 10.69 -2.55 11.97
CA SER A 300 9.38 -2.99 11.50
C SER A 300 8.51 -3.55 12.64
N ARG A 301 9.10 -4.32 13.55
CA ARG A 301 8.42 -4.84 14.76
C ARG A 301 7.96 -3.72 15.68
N TYR A 302 8.80 -2.73 15.88
CA TYR A 302 8.47 -1.58 16.71
C TYR A 302 7.28 -0.78 16.14
N ARG A 303 7.21 -0.65 14.82
CA ARG A 303 6.14 0.10 14.14
C ARG A 303 4.86 -0.68 13.92
N ALA A 304 4.93 -2.01 13.85
CA ALA A 304 3.76 -2.86 13.64
C ALA A 304 2.77 -2.78 14.81
N ARG A 305 1.49 -2.63 14.50
CA ARG A 305 0.40 -2.55 15.49
C ARG A 305 -0.61 -3.66 15.27
N LEU A 306 -0.93 -4.39 16.34
CA LEU A 306 -2.09 -5.31 16.31
C LEU A 306 -3.38 -4.48 16.31
N VAL A 307 -4.23 -4.69 15.30
CA VAL A 307 -5.50 -3.95 15.15
C VAL A 307 -6.73 -4.84 15.32
N LYS A 308 -6.57 -6.16 15.21
CA LYS A 308 -7.62 -7.14 15.50
C LYS A 308 -7.02 -8.49 15.89
N GLY A 309 -7.67 -9.22 16.79
CA GLY A 309 -7.30 -10.58 17.17
C GLY A 309 -6.11 -10.65 18.11
N GLN A 310 -5.16 -11.55 17.84
CA GLN A 310 -4.00 -11.83 18.67
C GLN A 310 -2.69 -11.69 17.88
N ARG A 311 -1.63 -11.19 18.54
CA ARG A 311 -0.28 -11.21 18.00
C ARG A 311 0.29 -12.63 18.06
N ILE A 312 0.92 -13.09 16.97
CA ILE A 312 1.45 -14.45 16.86
C ILE A 312 2.96 -14.40 16.57
N SER A 313 3.35 -14.10 15.34
CA SER A 313 4.76 -14.11 14.91
C SER A 313 5.32 -12.72 14.56
N LEU A 314 4.46 -11.80 14.13
CA LEU A 314 4.80 -10.40 13.85
C LEU A 314 4.68 -9.49 15.06
#